data_dc0751e9e2d727583acc8c38818982a3
#
_entry.id   dc0751e9e2d727583acc8c38818982a3
#
_cell.length_a   1.000
_cell.length_b   1.000
_cell.length_c   1.000
_cell.angle_alpha   90.00
_cell.angle_beta   90.00
_cell.angle_gamma   90.00
#
_symmetry.space_group_name_H-M   'P 1'
#
loop_
_entity.id
_entity.type
_entity.pdbx_description
1 polymer ?
#
loop_
_entity_poly.entity_id
_entity_poly.type
_entity_poly.pdbx_seq_one_letter_code
_entity_poly.pdbx_strand_id
1 'polypeptide(L)'
;MDEPFSALDPMTRRSLQIEVKNLQQKLNKTIIFVTHDMEEALDLADVIVFMDHGKIVQMAPPEEMLAHPATGQIQDFLGKFIQTNSPNDLTAADFMRTGVYSVSANRGINECVSKMQRHNVDTLLVVDDQGKYQGTVSIADIRLTGHVVKTIQPLIRCNTPTVHAQDNAKDCFDQLISSGAPYLVVLGDGEQVAGIITKTSMASAMAEQLWG
;
A
#
# COMPACT_ATOMS: atom_id res chain seq x y z
N MET A 1 -20.96 -28.51 -5.46
CA MET A 1 -20.06 -28.79 -4.33
C MET A 1 -20.54 -27.95 -3.17
N ASP A 2 -20.62 -28.50 -1.99
CA ASP A 2 -21.06 -27.79 -0.78
C ASP A 2 -19.88 -27.65 0.16
N GLU A 3 -19.50 -26.43 0.48
CA GLU A 3 -18.34 -26.05 1.28
C GLU A 3 -17.05 -26.86 1.00
N PRO A 4 -16.56 -26.88 -0.25
CA PRO A 4 -15.54 -27.86 -0.66
C PRO A 4 -14.18 -27.66 0.03
N PHE A 5 -13.93 -26.50 0.59
CA PHE A 5 -12.61 -26.14 1.17
C PHE A 5 -12.63 -25.91 2.69
N SER A 6 -13.81 -25.97 3.34
CA SER A 6 -13.99 -25.60 4.76
C SER A 6 -13.15 -26.40 5.75
N ALA A 7 -12.85 -27.67 5.44
CA ALA A 7 -12.10 -28.57 6.31
C ALA A 7 -10.56 -28.54 6.11
N LEU A 8 -10.05 -27.65 5.23
CA LEU A 8 -8.63 -27.63 4.85
C LEU A 8 -7.86 -26.56 5.62
N ASP A 9 -6.59 -26.82 5.85
CA ASP A 9 -5.67 -25.78 6.33
C ASP A 9 -5.45 -24.70 5.23
N PRO A 10 -5.07 -23.46 5.60
CA PRO A 10 -5.02 -22.32 4.65
C PRO A 10 -4.10 -22.56 3.44
N MET A 11 -2.96 -23.23 3.62
CA MET A 11 -2.00 -23.49 2.52
C MET A 11 -2.56 -24.50 1.52
N THR A 12 -3.10 -25.61 2.01
CA THR A 12 -3.72 -26.65 1.17
C THR A 12 -4.98 -26.13 0.47
N ARG A 13 -5.79 -25.33 1.17
CA ARG A 13 -6.98 -24.68 0.64
C ARG A 13 -6.64 -23.85 -0.60
N ARG A 14 -5.69 -22.93 -0.49
CA ARG A 14 -5.28 -22.03 -1.58
C ARG A 14 -4.74 -22.81 -2.79
N SER A 15 -3.93 -23.84 -2.56
CA SER A 15 -3.42 -24.72 -3.62
C SER A 15 -4.54 -25.42 -4.41
N LEU A 16 -5.52 -25.97 -3.69
CA LEU A 16 -6.67 -26.66 -4.31
C LEU A 16 -7.62 -25.70 -5.05
N GLN A 17 -7.82 -24.50 -4.53
CA GLN A 17 -8.60 -23.45 -5.20
C GLN A 17 -8.02 -23.13 -6.58
N ILE A 18 -6.71 -22.92 -6.67
CA ILE A 18 -6.00 -22.68 -7.92
C ILE A 18 -6.17 -23.87 -8.87
N GLU A 19 -6.02 -25.11 -8.37
CA GLU A 19 -6.20 -26.31 -9.19
C GLU A 19 -7.62 -26.46 -9.74
N VAL A 20 -8.64 -26.20 -8.91
CA VAL A 20 -10.04 -26.25 -9.34
C VAL A 20 -10.32 -25.21 -10.41
N LYS A 21 -9.83 -23.97 -10.26
CA LYS A 21 -9.97 -22.91 -11.25
C LYS A 21 -9.29 -23.29 -12.58
N ASN A 22 -8.08 -23.81 -12.52
CA ASN A 22 -7.35 -24.29 -13.70
C ASN A 22 -8.06 -25.45 -14.41
N LEU A 23 -8.62 -26.37 -13.62
CA LEU A 23 -9.36 -27.51 -14.16
C LEU A 23 -10.68 -27.09 -14.82
N GLN A 24 -11.41 -26.17 -14.19
CA GLN A 24 -12.63 -25.59 -14.75
C GLN A 24 -12.37 -24.92 -16.10
N GLN A 25 -11.32 -24.12 -16.19
CA GLN A 25 -10.91 -23.47 -17.44
C GLN A 25 -10.53 -24.47 -18.52
N LYS A 26 -9.73 -25.50 -18.18
CA LYS A 26 -9.33 -26.54 -19.14
C LYS A 26 -10.48 -27.38 -19.66
N LEU A 27 -11.44 -27.70 -18.80
CA LEU A 27 -12.59 -28.54 -19.14
C LEU A 27 -13.79 -27.75 -19.68
N ASN A 28 -13.75 -26.42 -19.57
CA ASN A 28 -14.81 -25.51 -19.92
C ASN A 28 -16.18 -25.95 -19.33
N LYS A 29 -16.18 -26.31 -18.04
CA LYS A 29 -17.35 -26.81 -17.31
C LYS A 29 -17.88 -25.76 -16.37
N THR A 30 -19.21 -25.72 -16.25
CA THR A 30 -19.87 -24.93 -15.20
C THR A 30 -19.75 -25.67 -13.87
N ILE A 31 -19.18 -25.01 -12.87
CA ILE A 31 -19.06 -25.50 -11.50
C ILE A 31 -19.92 -24.59 -10.62
N ILE A 32 -20.77 -25.19 -9.82
CA ILE A 32 -21.52 -24.48 -8.77
C ILE A 32 -20.98 -24.98 -7.44
N PHE A 33 -20.51 -24.06 -6.59
CA PHE A 33 -20.17 -24.37 -5.22
C PHE A 33 -20.85 -23.41 -4.25
N VAL A 34 -21.13 -23.91 -3.05
CA VAL A 34 -21.71 -23.15 -1.96
C VAL A 34 -20.61 -22.93 -0.93
N THR A 35 -20.45 -21.72 -0.48
CA THR A 35 -19.51 -21.36 0.57
C THR A 35 -20.10 -20.25 1.43
N HIS A 36 -19.69 -20.17 2.68
CA HIS A 36 -19.93 -19.03 3.56
C HIS A 36 -18.71 -18.09 3.60
N ASP A 37 -17.61 -18.46 2.93
CA ASP A 37 -16.38 -17.68 2.84
C ASP A 37 -16.44 -16.76 1.60
N MET A 38 -16.52 -15.45 1.86
CA MET A 38 -16.62 -14.47 0.79
C MET A 38 -15.31 -14.35 -0.01
N GLU A 39 -14.16 -14.56 0.61
CA GLU A 39 -12.86 -14.55 -0.07
C GLU A 39 -12.81 -15.65 -1.14
N GLU A 40 -13.27 -16.86 -0.80
CA GLU A 40 -13.40 -17.95 -1.76
C GLU A 40 -14.34 -17.58 -2.92
N ALA A 41 -15.47 -16.96 -2.62
CA ALA A 41 -16.44 -16.57 -3.65
C ALA A 41 -15.85 -15.50 -4.59
N LEU A 42 -15.19 -14.49 -4.06
CA LEU A 42 -14.59 -13.41 -4.84
C LEU A 42 -13.43 -13.90 -5.72
N ASP A 43 -12.61 -14.84 -5.22
CA ASP A 43 -11.42 -15.33 -5.93
C ASP A 43 -11.76 -16.35 -7.03
N LEU A 44 -12.79 -17.17 -6.81
CA LEU A 44 -13.05 -18.31 -7.68
C LEU A 44 -14.21 -18.11 -8.66
N ALA A 45 -15.22 -17.34 -8.28
CA ALA A 45 -16.46 -17.28 -9.06
C ALA A 45 -16.37 -16.31 -10.24
N ASP A 46 -16.97 -16.70 -11.38
CA ASP A 46 -17.29 -15.78 -12.48
C ASP A 46 -18.57 -14.99 -12.16
N VAL A 47 -19.48 -15.60 -11.40
CA VAL A 47 -20.74 -14.98 -10.94
C VAL A 47 -21.02 -15.42 -9.51
N ILE A 48 -21.30 -14.47 -8.62
CA ILE A 48 -21.70 -14.72 -7.24
C ILE A 48 -23.21 -14.60 -7.11
N VAL A 49 -23.82 -15.57 -6.44
CA VAL A 49 -25.24 -15.55 -6.08
C VAL A 49 -25.36 -15.44 -4.56
N PHE A 50 -25.68 -14.25 -4.06
CA PHE A 50 -25.93 -14.03 -2.65
C PHE A 50 -27.36 -14.43 -2.29
N MET A 51 -27.47 -15.34 -1.31
CA MET A 51 -28.77 -15.86 -0.87
C MET A 51 -29.01 -15.55 0.62
N ASP A 52 -30.24 -15.16 0.94
CA ASP A 52 -30.70 -15.00 2.30
C ASP A 52 -32.11 -15.63 2.46
N HIS A 53 -32.31 -16.39 3.54
CA HIS A 53 -33.56 -17.09 3.82
C HIS A 53 -34.19 -17.83 2.61
N GLY A 54 -33.32 -18.50 1.81
CA GLY A 54 -33.73 -19.26 0.64
C GLY A 54 -34.13 -18.43 -0.59
N LYS A 55 -33.90 -17.12 -0.58
CA LYS A 55 -34.15 -16.22 -1.71
C LYS A 55 -32.84 -15.65 -2.24
N ILE A 56 -32.76 -15.49 -3.54
CA ILE A 56 -31.67 -14.76 -4.18
C ILE A 56 -31.86 -13.27 -3.89
N VAL A 57 -30.87 -12.66 -3.23
CA VAL A 57 -30.85 -11.24 -2.90
C VAL A 57 -30.11 -10.45 -4.00
N GLN A 58 -28.99 -10.98 -4.47
CA GLN A 58 -28.22 -10.41 -5.56
C GLN A 58 -27.51 -11.51 -6.36
N MET A 59 -27.36 -11.29 -7.65
CA MET A 59 -26.59 -12.14 -8.55
C MET A 59 -25.79 -11.24 -9.49
N ALA A 60 -24.46 -11.27 -9.39
CA ALA A 60 -23.57 -10.38 -10.14
C ALA A 60 -22.15 -10.97 -10.24
N PRO A 61 -21.32 -10.54 -11.19
CA PRO A 61 -19.89 -10.75 -11.14
C PRO A 61 -19.28 -10.15 -9.86
N PRO A 62 -18.13 -10.69 -9.37
CA PRO A 62 -17.47 -10.19 -8.16
C PRO A 62 -17.28 -8.67 -8.13
N GLU A 63 -16.79 -8.10 -9.22
CA GLU A 63 -16.52 -6.66 -9.34
C GLU A 63 -17.79 -5.81 -9.19
N GLU A 64 -18.90 -6.26 -9.79
CA GLU A 64 -20.19 -5.57 -9.69
C GLU A 64 -20.81 -5.74 -8.30
N MET A 65 -20.65 -6.91 -7.68
CA MET A 65 -21.11 -7.15 -6.31
C MET A 65 -20.40 -6.26 -5.29
N LEU A 66 -19.08 -6.04 -5.46
CA LEU A 66 -18.28 -5.13 -4.63
C LEU A 66 -18.62 -3.66 -4.87
N ALA A 67 -18.82 -3.27 -6.15
CA ALA A 67 -19.08 -1.87 -6.50
C ALA A 67 -20.50 -1.42 -6.15
N HIS A 68 -21.49 -2.31 -6.27
CA HIS A 68 -22.91 -2.02 -6.13
C HIS A 68 -23.64 -3.08 -5.30
N PRO A 69 -23.34 -3.21 -3.99
CA PRO A 69 -24.08 -4.13 -3.12
C PRO A 69 -25.54 -3.71 -3.01
N ALA A 70 -26.47 -4.65 -3.32
CA ALA A 70 -27.89 -4.37 -3.40
C ALA A 70 -28.55 -4.07 -2.03
N THR A 71 -27.96 -4.50 -0.94
CA THR A 71 -28.49 -4.30 0.43
C THR A 71 -27.37 -3.99 1.42
N GLY A 72 -27.74 -3.31 2.54
CA GLY A 72 -26.80 -3.08 3.65
C GLY A 72 -26.24 -4.38 4.24
N GLN A 73 -27.02 -5.47 4.21
CA GLN A 73 -26.58 -6.78 4.68
C GLN A 73 -25.41 -7.33 3.82
N ILE A 74 -25.49 -7.18 2.50
CA ILE A 74 -24.39 -7.54 1.59
C ILE A 74 -23.20 -6.62 1.83
N GLN A 75 -23.45 -5.32 2.00
CA GLN A 75 -22.40 -4.34 2.30
C GLN A 75 -21.68 -4.65 3.60
N ASP A 76 -22.39 -5.02 4.67
CA ASP A 76 -21.80 -5.43 5.94
C ASP A 76 -20.97 -6.73 5.81
N PHE A 77 -21.47 -7.68 5.03
CA PHE A 77 -20.79 -8.95 4.76
C PHE A 77 -19.52 -8.76 3.90
N LEU A 78 -19.61 -7.85 2.94
CA LEU A 78 -18.49 -7.45 2.08
C LEU A 78 -17.56 -6.41 2.74
N GLY A 79 -17.93 -5.86 3.90
CA GLY A 79 -17.31 -4.66 4.47
C GLY A 79 -15.79 -4.68 4.59
N LYS A 80 -15.22 -5.86 4.83
CA LYS A 80 -13.76 -6.05 4.82
C LYS A 80 -13.16 -5.96 3.40
N PHE A 81 -13.89 -6.41 2.40
CA PHE A 81 -13.45 -6.50 1.00
C PHE A 81 -13.73 -5.21 0.23
N ILE A 82 -14.82 -4.52 0.57
CA ILE A 82 -15.14 -3.20 0.00
C ILE A 82 -14.10 -2.17 0.44
N GLN A 83 -13.63 -2.24 1.69
CA GLN A 83 -12.58 -1.35 2.21
C GLN A 83 -11.18 -1.66 1.66
N THR A 84 -10.95 -2.88 1.16
CA THR A 84 -9.62 -3.31 0.68
C THR A 84 -9.46 -3.24 -0.84
N ASN A 85 -10.52 -3.12 -1.63
CA ASN A 85 -10.48 -3.37 -3.08
C ASN A 85 -11.02 -2.26 -3.97
N SER A 86 -11.27 -1.06 -3.46
CA SER A 86 -11.34 0.10 -4.34
C SER A 86 -9.94 0.66 -4.48
N PRO A 87 -9.32 0.62 -5.67
CA PRO A 87 -8.03 1.30 -5.90
C PRO A 87 -8.10 2.80 -5.56
N ASN A 88 -9.33 3.33 -5.41
CA ASN A 88 -9.58 4.71 -5.05
C ASN A 88 -9.58 4.97 -3.52
N ASP A 89 -9.62 3.92 -2.67
CA ASP A 89 -9.68 4.08 -1.22
C ASP A 89 -8.33 3.86 -0.53
N LEU A 90 -7.32 3.40 -1.28
CA LEU A 90 -5.96 3.26 -0.77
C LEU A 90 -5.32 4.64 -0.60
N THR A 91 -4.65 4.80 0.53
CA THR A 91 -3.99 6.04 0.91
C THR A 91 -2.47 5.92 0.88
N ALA A 92 -1.78 7.03 0.98
CA ALA A 92 -0.33 7.06 1.12
C ALA A 92 0.17 6.23 2.31
N ALA A 93 -0.62 6.13 3.38
CA ALA A 93 -0.29 5.34 4.57
C ALA A 93 -0.15 3.85 4.28
N ASP A 94 -0.93 3.32 3.32
CA ASP A 94 -0.91 1.89 2.96
C ASP A 94 0.35 1.47 2.19
N PHE A 95 1.05 2.45 1.58
CA PHE A 95 2.22 2.23 0.73
C PHE A 95 3.51 2.79 1.32
N MET A 96 3.42 3.61 2.38
CA MET A 96 4.60 4.23 2.94
C MET A 96 5.47 3.23 3.70
N ARG A 97 6.78 3.44 3.63
CA ARG A 97 7.73 2.82 4.54
C ARG A 97 7.91 3.72 5.75
N THR A 98 7.69 3.18 6.91
CA THR A 98 8.01 3.79 8.19
C THR A 98 9.49 3.55 8.56
N GLY A 99 9.98 4.15 9.63
CA GLY A 99 11.37 3.94 10.06
C GLY A 99 12.38 4.73 9.25
N VAL A 100 11.99 5.88 8.71
CA VAL A 100 12.85 6.83 8.01
C VAL A 100 13.84 7.50 8.97
N TYR A 101 15.03 7.87 8.46
CA TYR A 101 16.06 8.50 9.26
C TYR A 101 16.02 10.01 9.10
N SER A 102 15.81 10.71 10.21
CA SER A 102 15.75 12.17 10.27
C SER A 102 16.86 12.75 11.16
N VAL A 103 17.18 14.02 10.93
CA VAL A 103 18.11 14.81 11.72
C VAL A 103 17.60 16.24 11.87
N SER A 104 18.04 16.93 12.92
CA SER A 104 17.77 18.36 13.07
C SER A 104 18.71 19.19 12.18
N ALA A 105 18.24 20.34 11.69
CA ALA A 105 18.97 21.23 10.79
C ALA A 105 20.35 21.68 11.31
N ASN A 106 20.51 21.76 12.62
CA ASN A 106 21.75 22.22 13.26
C ASN A 106 22.82 21.15 13.46
N ARG A 107 22.58 19.92 12.99
CA ARG A 107 23.55 18.82 13.14
C ARG A 107 24.80 19.02 12.31
N GLY A 108 25.91 18.53 12.88
CA GLY A 108 27.23 18.56 12.23
C GLY A 108 27.29 17.59 11.05
N ILE A 109 28.07 17.96 10.03
CA ILE A 109 28.23 17.15 8.81
C ILE A 109 28.73 15.74 9.10
N ASN A 110 29.76 15.60 9.95
CA ASN A 110 30.34 14.29 10.28
C ASN A 110 29.30 13.36 10.96
N GLU A 111 28.45 13.92 11.80
CA GLU A 111 27.37 13.16 12.46
C GLU A 111 26.37 12.66 11.44
N CYS A 112 25.97 13.50 10.49
CA CYS A 112 25.06 13.12 9.41
C CYS A 112 25.67 12.05 8.51
N VAL A 113 26.93 12.18 8.11
CA VAL A 113 27.64 11.15 7.32
C VAL A 113 27.72 9.84 8.09
N SER A 114 28.08 9.87 9.37
CA SER A 114 28.12 8.66 10.21
C SER A 114 26.76 7.99 10.34
N LYS A 115 25.68 8.78 10.43
CA LYS A 115 24.30 8.26 10.46
C LYS A 115 23.91 7.63 9.13
N MET A 116 24.22 8.27 8.01
CA MET A 116 24.00 7.72 6.66
C MET A 116 24.74 6.38 6.48
N GLN A 117 26.01 6.31 6.87
CA GLN A 117 26.82 5.08 6.78
C GLN A 117 26.25 3.95 7.66
N ARG A 118 25.92 4.27 8.91
CA ARG A 118 25.37 3.28 9.86
C ARG A 118 24.09 2.63 9.37
N HIS A 119 23.23 3.39 8.70
CA HIS A 119 21.94 2.95 8.25
C HIS A 119 21.89 2.62 6.75
N ASN A 120 23.02 2.69 6.08
CA ASN A 120 23.16 2.43 4.64
C ASN A 120 22.17 3.23 3.77
N VAL A 121 22.05 4.53 4.08
CA VAL A 121 21.24 5.48 3.33
C VAL A 121 22.10 6.63 2.82
N ASP A 122 21.75 7.21 1.69
CA ASP A 122 22.44 8.33 1.06
C ASP A 122 21.78 9.69 1.33
N THR A 123 20.61 9.68 1.96
CA THR A 123 19.80 10.87 2.24
C THR A 123 19.17 10.78 3.62
N LEU A 124 19.14 11.90 4.33
CA LEU A 124 18.42 12.05 5.60
C LEU A 124 17.33 13.10 5.45
N LEU A 125 16.20 12.86 6.10
CA LEU A 125 15.15 13.85 6.24
C LEU A 125 15.55 14.85 7.32
N VAL A 126 15.29 16.13 7.09
CA VAL A 126 15.58 17.18 8.05
C VAL A 126 14.27 17.62 8.70
N VAL A 127 14.27 17.64 10.02
CA VAL A 127 13.12 18.04 10.84
C VAL A 127 13.53 19.13 11.84
N ASP A 128 12.54 19.89 12.29
CA ASP A 128 12.74 20.83 13.41
C ASP A 128 12.61 20.14 14.77
N ASP A 129 12.68 20.91 15.84
CA ASP A 129 12.58 20.41 17.21
C ASP A 129 11.19 19.85 17.58
N GLN A 130 10.17 20.12 16.76
CA GLN A 130 8.81 19.59 16.88
C GLN A 130 8.59 18.37 15.98
N GLY A 131 9.59 17.93 15.21
CA GLY A 131 9.52 16.82 14.27
C GLY A 131 8.89 17.19 12.92
N LYS A 132 8.64 18.48 12.65
CA LYS A 132 8.09 18.92 11.37
C LYS A 132 9.16 18.87 10.27
N TYR A 133 8.73 18.43 9.11
CA TYR A 133 9.59 18.34 7.93
C TYR A 133 10.11 19.70 7.47
N GLN A 134 11.42 19.78 7.24
CA GLN A 134 12.12 20.98 6.78
C GLN A 134 12.78 20.79 5.41
N GLY A 135 12.99 19.55 4.98
CA GLY A 135 13.67 19.24 3.74
C GLY A 135 14.52 17.97 3.82
N THR A 136 15.46 17.84 2.92
CA THR A 136 16.39 16.70 2.86
C THR A 136 17.82 17.15 2.74
N VAL A 137 18.75 16.29 3.16
CA VAL A 137 20.18 16.46 2.90
C VAL A 137 20.75 15.14 2.37
N SER A 138 21.45 15.20 1.25
CA SER A 138 22.07 14.02 0.64
C SER A 138 23.58 13.98 0.84
N ILE A 139 24.16 12.78 0.70
CA ILE A 139 25.62 12.60 0.70
C ILE A 139 26.28 13.35 -0.47
N ALA A 140 25.56 13.52 -1.59
CA ALA A 140 26.03 14.28 -2.74
C ALA A 140 26.18 15.77 -2.40
N ASP A 141 25.19 16.37 -1.73
CA ASP A 141 25.26 17.77 -1.29
C ASP A 141 26.40 17.99 -0.30
N ILE A 142 26.59 17.05 0.63
CA ILE A 142 27.69 17.09 1.60
C ILE A 142 29.06 17.01 0.91
N ARG A 143 29.22 16.15 -0.10
CA ARG A 143 30.50 16.03 -0.84
C ARG A 143 30.85 17.29 -1.62
N LEU A 144 29.85 17.98 -2.17
CA LEU A 144 30.08 19.18 -2.96
C LEU A 144 30.50 20.40 -2.12
N THR A 145 29.93 20.56 -0.94
CA THR A 145 30.06 21.80 -0.15
C THR A 145 30.42 21.58 1.33
N GLY A 146 30.45 20.34 1.79
CA GLY A 146 30.70 20.01 3.20
C GLY A 146 32.05 20.44 3.78
N HIS A 147 33.03 20.78 2.93
CA HIS A 147 34.33 21.31 3.36
C HIS A 147 34.29 22.77 3.85
N VAL A 148 33.19 23.49 3.53
CA VAL A 148 33.06 24.92 3.78
C VAL A 148 32.14 25.24 4.96
N VAL A 149 31.25 24.28 5.31
CA VAL A 149 30.19 24.49 6.31
C VAL A 149 30.34 23.53 7.48
N LYS A 150 29.95 23.97 8.68
CA LYS A 150 30.03 23.16 9.91
C LYS A 150 28.77 22.31 10.16
N THR A 151 27.62 22.79 9.73
CA THR A 151 26.31 22.16 9.91
C THR A 151 25.61 21.91 8.56
N ILE A 152 24.60 21.05 8.55
CA ILE A 152 23.85 20.74 7.34
C ILE A 152 22.84 21.82 6.94
N GLN A 153 22.58 22.82 7.78
CA GLN A 153 21.54 23.83 7.54
C GLN A 153 21.64 24.50 6.15
N PRO A 154 22.82 24.94 5.65
CA PRO A 154 22.90 25.54 4.29
C PRO A 154 22.78 24.52 3.16
N LEU A 155 22.77 23.23 3.44
CA LEU A 155 22.68 22.14 2.46
C LEU A 155 21.27 21.55 2.32
N ILE A 156 20.33 22.05 3.10
CA ILE A 156 18.94 21.53 3.10
C ILE A 156 18.29 21.84 1.77
N ARG A 157 17.72 20.83 1.15
CA ARG A 157 16.92 20.89 -0.06
C ARG A 157 15.43 20.78 0.27
N CYS A 158 14.64 21.77 -0.14
CA CYS A 158 13.18 21.80 0.10
C CYS A 158 12.36 21.42 -1.14
N ASN A 159 13.00 20.82 -2.15
CA ASN A 159 12.37 20.49 -3.42
C ASN A 159 11.85 19.04 -3.53
N THR A 160 11.98 18.24 -2.47
CA THR A 160 11.41 16.89 -2.45
C THR A 160 9.90 16.98 -2.29
N PRO A 161 9.12 16.37 -3.18
CA PRO A 161 7.66 16.43 -3.10
C PRO A 161 7.14 15.72 -1.84
N THR A 162 6.10 16.29 -1.27
CA THR A 162 5.43 15.79 -0.06
C THR A 162 3.98 15.43 -0.37
N VAL A 163 3.44 14.48 0.39
CA VAL A 163 2.04 14.08 0.40
C VAL A 163 1.61 13.85 1.84
N HIS A 164 0.31 13.86 2.11
CA HIS A 164 -0.22 13.50 3.41
C HIS A 164 -0.54 12.01 3.49
N ALA A 165 -0.51 11.46 4.70
CA ALA A 165 -0.79 10.03 4.92
C ALA A 165 -2.17 9.59 4.41
N GLN A 166 -3.12 10.50 4.34
CA GLN A 166 -4.50 10.27 3.90
C GLN A 166 -4.72 10.57 2.41
N ASP A 167 -3.71 11.04 1.68
CA ASP A 167 -3.84 11.32 0.25
C ASP A 167 -4.03 10.01 -0.52
N ASN A 168 -4.80 10.09 -1.61
CA ASN A 168 -5.12 8.94 -2.43
C ASN A 168 -3.84 8.32 -3.05
N ALA A 169 -3.73 7.01 -2.99
CA ALA A 169 -2.56 6.27 -3.47
C ALA A 169 -2.26 6.48 -4.95
N LYS A 170 -3.32 6.59 -5.79
CA LYS A 170 -3.17 6.84 -7.23
C LYS A 170 -2.57 8.23 -7.48
N ASP A 171 -3.06 9.24 -6.78
CA ASP A 171 -2.54 10.61 -6.91
C ASP A 171 -1.07 10.67 -6.45
N CYS A 172 -0.73 9.95 -5.37
CA CYS A 172 0.65 9.80 -4.92
C CYS A 172 1.54 9.12 -5.98
N PHE A 173 1.04 8.09 -6.64
CA PHE A 173 1.76 7.42 -7.72
C PHE A 173 2.00 8.37 -8.90
N ASP A 174 0.97 9.05 -9.36
CA ASP A 174 1.05 10.02 -10.47
C ASP A 174 2.03 11.15 -10.14
N GLN A 175 2.02 11.64 -8.90
CA GLN A 175 2.97 12.65 -8.43
C GLN A 175 4.40 12.12 -8.38
N LEU A 176 4.61 10.87 -7.91
CA LEU A 176 5.93 10.23 -7.87
C LEU A 176 6.53 10.05 -9.27
N ILE A 177 5.70 9.68 -10.24
CA ILE A 177 6.14 9.49 -11.63
C ILE A 177 6.39 10.84 -12.32
N SER A 178 5.46 11.77 -12.21
CA SER A 178 5.54 13.09 -12.90
C SER A 178 6.65 13.99 -12.35
N SER A 179 6.91 13.93 -11.03
CA SER A 179 7.98 14.72 -10.42
C SER A 179 9.38 14.21 -10.75
N GLY A 180 9.52 12.95 -11.19
CA GLY A 180 10.83 12.30 -11.37
C GLY A 180 11.62 12.12 -10.08
N ALA A 181 11.01 12.40 -8.92
CA ALA A 181 11.65 12.24 -7.62
C ALA A 181 11.90 10.75 -7.29
N PRO A 182 12.94 10.42 -6.53
CA PRO A 182 13.20 9.05 -6.12
C PRO A 182 12.19 8.55 -5.09
N TYR A 183 11.55 9.44 -4.35
CA TYR A 183 10.53 9.16 -3.34
C TYR A 183 9.69 10.41 -3.04
N LEU A 184 8.52 10.20 -2.44
CA LEU A 184 7.69 11.22 -1.80
C LEU A 184 7.89 11.13 -0.28
N VAL A 185 7.90 12.27 0.41
CA VAL A 185 7.86 12.30 1.87
C VAL A 185 6.41 12.34 2.33
N VAL A 186 6.04 11.38 3.18
CA VAL A 186 4.68 11.32 3.73
C VAL A 186 4.63 12.07 5.05
N LEU A 187 3.72 13.01 5.13
CA LEU A 187 3.46 13.82 6.32
C LEU A 187 2.22 13.30 7.03
N GLY A 188 2.30 13.18 8.33
CA GLY A 188 1.19 12.91 9.22
C GLY A 188 0.61 14.19 9.81
N ASP A 189 -0.09 14.05 10.93
CA ASP A 189 -0.69 15.16 11.66
C ASP A 189 0.37 16.18 12.09
N GLY A 190 0.06 17.46 11.93
CA GLY A 190 0.96 18.56 12.29
C GLY A 190 2.23 18.67 11.43
N GLU A 191 2.21 18.12 10.22
CA GLU A 191 3.33 18.10 9.27
C GLU A 191 4.58 17.34 9.76
N GLN A 192 4.40 16.41 10.68
CA GLN A 192 5.45 15.52 11.12
C GLN A 192 5.72 14.45 10.07
N VAL A 193 6.98 14.01 9.96
CA VAL A 193 7.35 12.95 9.02
C VAL A 193 6.75 11.62 9.49
N ALA A 194 5.86 11.03 8.69
CA ALA A 194 5.28 9.72 8.91
C ALA A 194 6.07 8.60 8.20
N GLY A 195 6.57 8.87 6.99
CA GLY A 195 7.29 7.87 6.20
C GLY A 195 7.74 8.41 4.84
N ILE A 196 8.10 7.49 3.95
CA ILE A 196 8.39 7.79 2.54
C ILE A 196 7.69 6.78 1.64
N ILE A 197 7.30 7.21 0.45
CA ILE A 197 6.80 6.35 -0.63
C ILE A 197 7.87 6.30 -1.72
N THR A 198 8.26 5.11 -2.11
CA THR A 198 9.17 4.83 -3.23
C THR A 198 8.46 4.02 -4.30
N LYS A 199 8.98 4.00 -5.53
CA LYS A 199 8.48 3.10 -6.59
C LYS A 199 8.46 1.63 -6.14
N THR A 200 9.48 1.22 -5.38
CA THR A 200 9.57 -0.14 -4.87
C THR A 200 8.53 -0.42 -3.79
N SER A 201 8.27 0.52 -2.86
CA SER A 201 7.26 0.32 -1.83
C SER A 201 5.85 0.20 -2.42
N MET A 202 5.55 1.01 -3.44
CA MET A 202 4.27 0.90 -4.17
C MET A 202 4.16 -0.42 -4.92
N ALA A 203 5.21 -0.82 -5.65
CA ALA A 203 5.20 -2.10 -6.37
C ALA A 203 5.06 -3.30 -5.42
N SER A 204 5.73 -3.28 -4.27
CA SER A 204 5.61 -4.35 -3.26
C SER A 204 4.20 -4.44 -2.68
N ALA A 205 3.60 -3.31 -2.30
CA ALA A 205 2.27 -3.30 -1.73
C ALA A 205 1.19 -3.68 -2.77
N MET A 206 1.35 -3.24 -4.04
CA MET A 206 0.50 -3.70 -5.14
C MET A 206 0.65 -5.21 -5.37
N ALA A 207 1.87 -5.75 -5.27
CA ALA A 207 2.11 -7.18 -5.40
C ALA A 207 1.46 -7.97 -4.26
N GLU A 208 1.53 -7.49 -3.03
CA GLU A 208 0.86 -8.10 -1.88
C GLU A 208 -0.66 -8.12 -2.05
N GLN A 209 -1.25 -7.08 -2.65
CA GLN A 209 -2.67 -7.03 -2.92
C GLN A 209 -3.11 -7.89 -4.12
N LEU A 210 -2.24 -8.07 -5.12
CA LEU A 210 -2.55 -8.88 -6.31
C LEU A 210 -2.23 -10.37 -6.11
N TRP A 211 -1.28 -10.70 -5.23
CA TRP A 211 -0.77 -12.07 -5.06
C TRP A 211 -0.60 -12.49 -3.58
N GLY A 212 -0.94 -11.62 -2.62
CA GLY A 212 -0.96 -11.91 -1.17
C GLY A 212 -2.28 -12.49 -0.73
#